data_1721043e1e87dfc0d7fb0b254bac3b55
#
_entry.id   1721043e1e87dfc0d7fb0b254bac3b55
#
_cell.length_a   1.000
_cell.length_b   1.000
_cell.length_c   1.000
_cell.angle_alpha   90.00
_cell.angle_beta   90.00
_cell.angle_gamma   90.00
#
_symmetry.space_group_name_H-M   'P 1'
#
loop_
_entity.id
_entity.type
_entity.pdbx_description
1 polymer ?
#
loop_
_entity_poly.entity_id
_entity_poly.type
_entity_poly.pdbx_seq_one_letter_code
_entity_poly.pdbx_strand_id
1 'polypeptide(L)'
;MRYEIQGEPMPVVICYLEAGEKMVTERGSMSWMSPNMHMETTSNGGVGKALGRMFAGEALFQNIYTAQGGPGMIAFASSFPGSVRAFDIAPGAEIIAQKSAFLASEPGVELSIHFQKRLGSGFFGGEGFIMQRLSGYGKAFLEIDGHAMEYTLPAGALMIVDTGYLVAMDSSCTMDIVSVPGLKNMFFGGEGVFNTVVTGPGRIILQTMPASSMAMSLRPFFPSAK
;
A
#
# COMPACT_ATOMS: atom_id res chain seq x y z
N MET A 1 -2.39 -19.85 8.65
CA MET A 1 -1.90 -18.79 9.54
C MET A 1 -3.04 -18.17 10.35
N ARG A 2 -2.86 -17.88 11.66
CA ARG A 2 -3.77 -17.11 12.52
C ARG A 2 -3.22 -15.69 12.66
N TYR A 3 -4.06 -14.68 12.77
CA TYR A 3 -3.63 -13.30 12.99
C TYR A 3 -4.57 -12.55 13.94
N GLU A 4 -4.06 -11.46 14.49
CA GLU A 4 -4.80 -10.49 15.31
C GLU A 4 -4.41 -9.07 14.89
N ILE A 5 -5.38 -8.16 14.86
CA ILE A 5 -5.15 -6.72 14.63
C ILE A 5 -5.51 -6.01 15.94
N GLN A 6 -4.58 -5.23 16.47
CA GLN A 6 -4.71 -4.55 17.76
C GLN A 6 -4.14 -3.13 17.68
N GLY A 7 -4.51 -2.27 18.65
CA GLY A 7 -3.81 -1.03 18.94
C GLY A 7 -4.27 0.22 18.19
N GLU A 8 -5.56 0.32 17.83
CA GLU A 8 -6.04 1.58 17.25
C GLU A 8 -5.82 2.78 18.21
N PRO A 9 -5.43 3.96 17.71
CA PRO A 9 -5.26 4.35 16.31
C PRO A 9 -3.87 4.08 15.71
N MET A 10 -3.00 3.33 16.39
CA MET A 10 -1.68 2.91 15.90
C MET A 10 -1.65 1.38 15.79
N PRO A 11 -2.33 0.81 14.79
CA PRO A 11 -2.59 -0.62 14.76
C PRO A 11 -1.34 -1.42 14.38
N VAL A 12 -1.34 -2.66 14.84
CA VAL A 12 -0.38 -3.69 14.47
C VAL A 12 -1.12 -4.96 14.09
N VAL A 13 -0.70 -5.61 13.02
CA VAL A 13 -1.10 -6.99 12.74
C VAL A 13 -0.04 -7.94 13.27
N ILE A 14 -0.46 -8.88 14.10
CA ILE A 14 0.37 -9.94 14.67
C ILE A 14 -0.02 -11.25 13.99
N CYS A 15 0.93 -11.86 13.30
CA CYS A 15 0.74 -13.13 12.60
C CYS A 15 1.41 -14.26 13.37
N TYR A 16 0.67 -15.33 13.65
CA TYR A 16 1.13 -16.54 14.30
C TYR A 16 1.26 -17.63 13.24
N LEU A 17 2.47 -18.15 13.09
CA LEU A 17 2.84 -19.08 12.05
C LEU A 17 3.20 -20.44 12.64
N GLU A 18 2.76 -21.51 12.00
CA GLU A 18 3.27 -22.85 12.24
C GLU A 18 4.66 -23.02 11.61
N ALA A 19 5.38 -24.07 12.01
CA ALA A 19 6.70 -24.37 11.45
C ALA A 19 6.65 -24.48 9.92
N GLY A 20 7.48 -23.70 9.22
CA GLY A 20 7.55 -23.64 7.76
C GLY A 20 6.57 -22.65 7.10
N GLU A 21 5.59 -22.13 7.83
CA GLU A 21 4.75 -21.04 7.31
C GLU A 21 5.56 -19.75 7.13
N LYS A 22 5.10 -18.90 6.19
CA LYS A 22 5.83 -17.72 5.75
C LYS A 22 4.93 -16.50 5.67
N MET A 23 5.56 -15.34 5.90
CA MET A 23 5.01 -14.03 5.55
C MET A 23 5.95 -13.31 4.58
N VAL A 24 5.34 -12.57 3.68
CA VAL A 24 6.04 -11.74 2.68
C VAL A 24 5.70 -10.28 2.93
N THR A 25 6.72 -9.42 2.86
CA THR A 25 6.54 -7.97 2.96
C THR A 25 7.49 -7.26 2.01
N GLU A 26 7.17 -6.04 1.68
CA GLU A 26 8.13 -5.12 1.08
C GLU A 26 9.08 -4.57 2.15
N ARG A 27 10.01 -3.73 1.77
CA ARG A 27 11.08 -3.24 2.65
C ARG A 27 10.53 -2.49 3.87
N GLY A 28 10.96 -2.88 5.08
CA GLY A 28 10.84 -2.07 6.30
C GLY A 28 9.57 -2.26 7.13
N SER A 29 8.65 -3.15 6.77
CA SER A 29 7.36 -3.31 7.47
C SER A 29 7.44 -4.11 8.79
N MET A 30 8.43 -5.00 8.95
CA MET A 30 8.56 -5.83 10.16
C MET A 30 8.93 -4.98 11.36
N SER A 31 8.16 -5.12 12.45
CA SER A 31 8.32 -4.36 13.69
C SER A 31 8.97 -5.20 14.80
N TRP A 32 8.51 -6.43 15.03
CA TRP A 32 9.15 -7.41 15.92
C TRP A 32 8.76 -8.83 15.51
N MET A 33 9.55 -9.80 15.95
CA MET A 33 9.32 -11.22 15.67
C MET A 33 9.94 -12.13 16.71
N SER A 34 9.50 -13.39 16.75
CA SER A 34 10.11 -14.45 17.55
C SER A 34 11.54 -14.76 17.06
N PRO A 35 12.45 -15.21 17.96
CA PRO A 35 13.84 -15.50 17.59
C PRO A 35 14.02 -16.58 16.51
N ASN A 36 13.03 -17.45 16.35
CA ASN A 36 13.02 -18.53 15.36
C ASN A 36 12.43 -18.13 13.99
N MET A 37 12.14 -16.86 13.80
CA MET A 37 11.77 -16.32 12.49
C MET A 37 13.03 -15.99 11.69
N HIS A 38 13.14 -16.56 10.50
CA HIS A 38 14.26 -16.32 9.57
C HIS A 38 13.84 -15.45 8.41
N MET A 39 14.62 -14.39 8.15
CA MET A 39 14.40 -13.46 7.05
C MET A 39 15.32 -13.78 5.87
N GLU A 40 14.74 -13.86 4.69
CA GLU A 40 15.45 -13.89 3.40
C GLU A 40 14.95 -12.73 2.52
N THR A 41 15.89 -11.98 1.93
CA THR A 41 15.53 -10.96 0.94
C THR A 41 15.62 -11.55 -0.46
N THR A 42 14.55 -11.47 -1.21
CA THR A 42 14.50 -11.92 -2.60
C THR A 42 14.14 -10.79 -3.54
N SER A 43 14.70 -10.82 -4.73
CA SER A 43 14.23 -10.07 -5.88
C SER A 43 13.42 -11.02 -6.77
N ASN A 44 12.12 -10.80 -6.90
CA ASN A 44 11.27 -11.63 -7.76
C ASN A 44 11.87 -11.79 -9.17
N GLY A 45 12.51 -12.95 -9.43
CA GLY A 45 13.03 -13.31 -10.74
C GLY A 45 14.54 -13.50 -10.87
N GLY A 46 15.32 -13.56 -9.77
CA GLY A 46 16.77 -13.76 -9.77
C GLY A 46 17.56 -12.49 -10.13
N VAL A 47 18.85 -12.47 -9.73
CA VAL A 47 19.73 -11.28 -9.79
C VAL A 47 19.83 -10.65 -11.20
N GLY A 48 19.81 -11.47 -12.27
CA GLY A 48 19.92 -10.99 -13.65
C GLY A 48 18.64 -10.32 -14.18
N LYS A 49 17.46 -10.77 -13.77
CA LYS A 49 16.17 -10.15 -14.12
C LYS A 49 15.85 -8.94 -13.22
N ALA A 50 16.37 -8.95 -11.98
CA ALA A 50 16.23 -7.84 -11.05
C ALA A 50 16.91 -6.56 -11.53
N LEU A 51 18.12 -6.67 -12.15
CA LEU A 51 18.80 -5.49 -12.70
C LEU A 51 18.02 -4.84 -13.86
N GLY A 52 17.46 -5.65 -14.78
CA GLY A 52 16.62 -5.11 -15.87
C GLY A 52 15.34 -4.43 -15.39
N ARG A 53 14.70 -5.00 -14.35
CA ARG A 53 13.50 -4.42 -13.71
C ARG A 53 13.80 -3.20 -12.84
N MET A 54 14.98 -3.17 -12.22
CA MET A 54 15.45 -2.02 -11.44
C MET A 54 15.60 -0.76 -12.31
N PHE A 55 16.04 -0.91 -13.57
CA PHE A 55 16.08 0.19 -14.55
C PHE A 55 14.70 0.59 -15.06
N ALA A 56 13.72 -0.32 -15.01
CA ALA A 56 12.33 -0.04 -15.37
C ALA A 56 11.49 0.50 -14.19
N GLY A 57 12.06 0.62 -12.98
CA GLY A 57 11.34 1.00 -11.77
C GLY A 57 10.46 -0.12 -11.17
N GLU A 58 10.62 -1.35 -11.65
CA GLU A 58 9.76 -2.51 -11.30
C GLU A 58 10.39 -3.49 -10.29
N ALA A 59 11.58 -3.19 -9.76
CA ALA A 59 12.24 -4.10 -8.82
C ALA A 59 11.58 -3.99 -7.43
N LEU A 60 10.64 -4.88 -7.19
CA LEU A 60 10.07 -5.12 -5.86
C LEU A 60 11.01 -6.07 -5.11
N PHE A 61 11.79 -5.55 -4.18
CA PHE A 61 12.50 -6.36 -3.22
C PHE A 61 11.53 -6.77 -2.13
N GLN A 62 11.39 -8.07 -1.92
CA GLN A 62 10.55 -8.64 -0.89
C GLN A 62 11.39 -9.31 0.17
N ASN A 63 10.99 -9.17 1.41
CA ASN A 63 11.49 -9.94 2.53
C ASN A 63 10.52 -11.07 2.82
N ILE A 64 11.03 -12.28 2.90
CA ILE A 64 10.29 -13.48 3.24
C ILE A 64 10.72 -13.90 4.65
N TYR A 65 9.78 -13.98 5.56
CA TYR A 65 9.97 -14.43 6.93
C TYR A 65 9.40 -15.82 7.10
N THR A 66 10.22 -16.78 7.53
CA THR A 66 9.86 -18.19 7.70
C THR A 66 9.99 -18.60 9.17
N ALA A 67 8.97 -19.22 9.75
CA ALA A 67 9.07 -19.84 11.07
C ALA A 67 9.87 -21.16 10.96
N GLN A 68 11.02 -21.25 11.64
CA GLN A 68 11.91 -22.42 11.60
C GLN A 68 11.97 -23.13 12.94
N GLY A 69 11.95 -24.47 12.90
CA GLY A 69 12.14 -25.33 14.08
C GLY A 69 10.95 -25.36 15.04
N GLY A 70 9.84 -24.67 14.77
CA GLY A 70 8.64 -24.61 15.58
C GLY A 70 7.75 -23.43 15.23
N PRO A 71 6.59 -23.27 15.91
CA PRO A 71 5.72 -22.11 15.73
C PRO A 71 6.44 -20.80 16.04
N GLY A 72 6.14 -19.75 15.28
CA GLY A 72 6.72 -18.43 15.43
C GLY A 72 5.66 -17.33 15.37
N MET A 73 6.06 -16.11 15.70
CA MET A 73 5.22 -14.93 15.64
C MET A 73 5.99 -13.79 14.97
N ILE A 74 5.29 -13.03 14.12
CA ILE A 74 5.81 -11.81 13.49
C ILE A 74 4.75 -10.73 13.49
N ALA A 75 5.17 -9.49 13.72
CA ALA A 75 4.29 -8.34 13.81
C ALA A 75 4.69 -7.25 12.80
N PHE A 76 3.68 -6.62 12.22
CA PHE A 76 3.78 -5.52 11.29
C PHE A 76 2.92 -4.37 11.81
N ALA A 77 3.56 -3.33 12.34
CA ALA A 77 2.87 -2.14 12.83
C ALA A 77 2.65 -1.14 11.69
N SER A 78 1.54 -0.43 11.75
CA SER A 78 1.27 0.68 10.86
C SER A 78 2.30 1.79 11.06
N SER A 79 2.71 2.43 9.97
CA SER A 79 3.65 3.54 9.98
C SER A 79 3.03 4.85 10.46
N PHE A 80 1.70 4.97 10.36
CA PHE A 80 0.91 6.16 10.70
C PHE A 80 -0.32 5.81 11.54
N PRO A 81 -0.89 6.79 12.28
CA PRO A 81 -2.19 6.63 12.89
C PRO A 81 -3.26 6.29 11.86
N GLY A 82 -3.99 5.19 12.10
CA GLY A 82 -4.97 4.73 11.13
C GLY A 82 -5.56 3.38 11.47
N SER A 83 -5.74 2.55 10.47
CA SER A 83 -6.24 1.19 10.62
C SER A 83 -5.45 0.20 9.75
N VAL A 84 -5.43 -1.06 10.15
CA VAL A 84 -4.97 -2.17 9.31
C VAL A 84 -6.18 -3.00 8.92
N ARG A 85 -6.29 -3.37 7.65
CA ARG A 85 -7.35 -4.25 7.14
C ARG A 85 -6.77 -5.48 6.48
N ALA A 86 -7.42 -6.63 6.74
CA ALA A 86 -7.10 -7.91 6.12
C ALA A 86 -8.02 -8.14 4.90
N PHE A 87 -7.42 -8.62 3.81
CA PHE A 87 -8.11 -8.96 2.57
C PHE A 87 -7.85 -10.41 2.21
N ASP A 88 -8.90 -11.11 1.80
CA ASP A 88 -8.80 -12.43 1.19
C ASP A 88 -8.61 -12.29 -0.31
N ILE A 89 -7.40 -12.61 -0.78
CA ILE A 89 -7.06 -12.57 -2.21
C ILE A 89 -7.33 -13.93 -2.80
N ALA A 90 -8.07 -13.97 -3.89
CA ALA A 90 -8.39 -15.17 -4.64
C ALA A 90 -8.63 -14.81 -6.12
N PRO A 91 -8.63 -15.81 -7.04
CA PRO A 91 -9.04 -15.57 -8.42
C PRO A 91 -10.44 -14.94 -8.48
N GLY A 92 -10.55 -13.78 -9.14
CA GLY A 92 -11.77 -12.96 -9.19
C GLY A 92 -12.02 -12.06 -7.97
N ALA A 93 -11.19 -12.14 -6.93
CA ALA A 93 -11.19 -11.25 -5.76
C ALA A 93 -9.84 -10.55 -5.59
N GLU A 94 -9.31 -10.05 -6.70
CA GLU A 94 -8.08 -9.26 -6.73
C GLU A 94 -8.35 -7.83 -6.30
N ILE A 95 -7.35 -7.21 -5.65
CA ILE A 95 -7.41 -5.84 -5.19
C ILE A 95 -6.29 -5.03 -5.83
N ILE A 96 -6.59 -3.80 -6.20
CA ILE A 96 -5.62 -2.80 -6.63
C ILE A 96 -5.43 -1.84 -5.46
N ALA A 97 -4.22 -1.77 -4.89
CA ALA A 97 -3.91 -0.96 -3.73
C ALA A 97 -2.74 -0.01 -3.99
N GLN A 98 -2.72 1.11 -3.30
CA GLN A 98 -1.57 2.00 -3.28
C GLN A 98 -0.34 1.25 -2.73
N LYS A 99 0.81 1.38 -3.40
CA LYS A 99 2.05 0.67 -3.01
C LYS A 99 2.40 0.90 -1.54
N SER A 100 2.29 2.14 -1.06
CA SER A 100 2.58 2.51 0.33
C SER A 100 1.61 1.90 1.35
N ALA A 101 0.44 1.43 0.93
CA ALA A 101 -0.52 0.79 1.83
C ALA A 101 -0.23 -0.70 2.06
N PHE A 102 0.60 -1.33 1.22
CA PHE A 102 0.92 -2.75 1.40
C PHE A 102 1.81 -2.97 2.63
N LEU A 103 1.34 -3.77 3.57
CA LEU A 103 2.03 -4.06 4.82
C LEU A 103 2.68 -5.44 4.80
N ALA A 104 1.90 -6.49 4.56
CA ALA A 104 2.37 -7.87 4.47
C ALA A 104 1.35 -8.79 3.80
N SER A 105 1.80 -9.96 3.35
CA SER A 105 0.90 -11.00 2.83
C SER A 105 1.40 -12.42 3.07
N GLU A 106 0.54 -13.39 2.85
CA GLU A 106 0.93 -14.79 2.66
C GLU A 106 1.66 -14.98 1.31
N PRO A 107 2.52 -16.01 1.17
CA PRO A 107 3.36 -16.20 -0.02
C PRO A 107 2.60 -16.43 -1.34
N GLY A 108 1.34 -16.83 -1.27
CA GLY A 108 0.50 -17.05 -2.45
C GLY A 108 -0.05 -15.76 -3.07
N VAL A 109 0.15 -14.61 -2.41
CA VAL A 109 -0.24 -13.30 -2.94
C VAL A 109 0.90 -12.74 -3.79
N GLU A 110 0.59 -12.41 -5.02
CA GLU A 110 1.51 -11.85 -6.01
C GLU A 110 1.27 -10.34 -6.16
N LEU A 111 2.36 -9.56 -6.12
CA LEU A 111 2.33 -8.12 -6.34
C LEU A 111 2.84 -7.77 -7.73
N SER A 112 2.09 -6.96 -8.45
CA SER A 112 2.50 -6.40 -9.74
C SER A 112 2.07 -4.95 -9.87
N ILE A 113 2.83 -4.15 -10.63
CA ILE A 113 2.45 -2.75 -10.88
C ILE A 113 1.23 -2.74 -11.80
N HIS A 114 0.14 -2.14 -11.32
CA HIS A 114 -1.08 -1.93 -12.08
C HIS A 114 -1.07 -0.56 -12.77
N PHE A 115 -0.61 0.47 -12.05
CA PHE A 115 -0.57 1.84 -12.54
C PHE A 115 0.60 2.59 -11.90
N GLN A 116 1.31 3.39 -12.69
CA GLN A 116 2.37 4.26 -12.19
C GLN A 116 2.35 5.60 -12.92
N LYS A 117 2.37 6.71 -12.17
CA LYS A 117 2.48 8.06 -12.72
C LYS A 117 3.41 8.91 -11.88
N ARG A 118 4.42 9.50 -12.49
CA ARG A 118 5.31 10.47 -11.82
C ARG A 118 4.60 11.82 -11.76
N LEU A 119 4.31 12.29 -10.54
CA LEU A 119 3.52 13.50 -10.28
C LEU A 119 4.39 14.69 -9.80
N GLY A 120 5.69 14.67 -10.14
CA GLY A 120 6.66 15.69 -9.69
C GLY A 120 7.43 15.28 -8.43
N SER A 121 8.56 15.96 -8.17
CA SER A 121 9.55 15.56 -7.14
C SER A 121 9.13 15.80 -5.67
N GLY A 122 7.97 16.36 -5.41
CA GLY A 122 7.47 16.65 -4.05
C GLY A 122 6.34 15.73 -3.57
N PHE A 123 5.82 14.86 -4.45
CA PHE A 123 4.69 14.00 -4.14
C PHE A 123 5.13 12.53 -4.07
N PHE A 124 4.63 11.78 -3.11
CA PHE A 124 4.82 10.34 -2.98
C PHE A 124 6.30 9.88 -2.94
N GLY A 125 7.18 10.61 -2.23
CA GLY A 125 8.56 10.18 -1.97
C GLY A 125 9.49 10.08 -3.19
N GLY A 126 9.13 10.71 -4.34
CA GLY A 126 9.95 10.72 -5.56
C GLY A 126 9.72 9.53 -6.50
N GLU A 127 9.12 8.43 -6.06
CA GLU A 127 8.74 7.29 -6.91
C GLU A 127 7.47 7.59 -7.74
N GLY A 128 6.68 8.58 -7.33
CA GLY A 128 5.38 8.90 -7.90
C GLY A 128 4.24 8.10 -7.27
N PHE A 129 3.04 8.27 -7.82
CA PHE A 129 1.87 7.51 -7.40
C PHE A 129 1.87 6.14 -8.07
N ILE A 130 1.88 5.09 -7.27
CA ILE A 130 1.96 3.71 -7.73
C ILE A 130 0.80 2.92 -7.12
N MET A 131 0.01 2.27 -7.98
CA MET A 131 -0.98 1.29 -7.60
C MET A 131 -0.49 -0.10 -7.98
N GLN A 132 -0.57 -1.03 -7.06
CA GLN A 132 -0.19 -2.43 -7.23
C GLN A 132 -1.44 -3.30 -7.30
N ARG A 133 -1.42 -4.31 -8.14
CA ARG A 133 -2.40 -5.38 -8.15
C ARG A 133 -1.93 -6.48 -7.20
N LEU A 134 -2.80 -6.85 -6.27
CA LEU A 134 -2.67 -8.02 -5.42
C LEU A 134 -3.51 -9.13 -6.02
N SER A 135 -2.87 -10.20 -6.49
CA SER A 135 -3.49 -11.34 -7.16
C SER A 135 -3.01 -12.66 -6.57
N GLY A 136 -3.45 -13.80 -7.12
CA GLY A 136 -3.11 -15.12 -6.60
C GLY A 136 -4.07 -15.57 -5.50
N TYR A 137 -3.56 -16.02 -4.35
CA TYR A 137 -4.39 -16.50 -3.23
C TYR A 137 -3.70 -16.29 -1.89
N GLY A 138 -4.50 -16.03 -0.86
CA GLY A 138 -4.03 -15.87 0.52
C GLY A 138 -4.50 -14.58 1.16
N LYS A 139 -4.01 -14.31 2.38
CA LYS A 139 -4.27 -13.07 3.10
C LYS A 139 -3.28 -11.99 2.71
N ALA A 140 -3.78 -10.77 2.53
CA ALA A 140 -2.98 -9.55 2.44
C ALA A 140 -3.43 -8.54 3.48
N PHE A 141 -2.49 -7.78 4.03
CA PHE A 141 -2.74 -6.73 5.02
C PHE A 141 -2.35 -5.39 4.43
N LEU A 142 -3.27 -4.43 4.50
CA LEU A 142 -3.04 -3.05 4.08
C LEU A 142 -3.15 -2.12 5.29
N GLU A 143 -2.21 -1.18 5.40
CA GLU A 143 -2.34 -0.03 6.30
C GLU A 143 -3.10 1.10 5.60
N ILE A 144 -3.91 1.84 6.37
CA ILE A 144 -4.77 2.91 5.90
C ILE A 144 -4.58 4.10 6.83
N ASP A 145 -4.11 5.21 6.28
CA ASP A 145 -3.76 6.40 7.05
C ASP A 145 -5.03 7.15 7.51
N GLY A 146 -5.20 7.31 8.82
CA GLY A 146 -6.42 7.86 9.40
C GLY A 146 -7.60 6.88 9.37
N HIS A 147 -8.80 7.37 9.08
CA HIS A 147 -10.00 6.54 9.02
C HIS A 147 -10.24 6.00 7.62
N ALA A 148 -10.61 4.73 7.53
CA ALA A 148 -10.94 4.07 6.27
C ALA A 148 -12.42 4.31 5.91
N MET A 149 -12.66 5.01 4.79
CA MET A 149 -13.99 5.21 4.21
C MET A 149 -14.18 4.27 3.02
N GLU A 150 -15.29 3.55 2.99
CA GLU A 150 -15.59 2.57 1.94
C GLU A 150 -16.84 2.99 1.16
N TYR A 151 -16.75 2.94 -0.17
CA TYR A 151 -17.85 3.21 -1.08
C TYR A 151 -17.97 2.11 -2.12
N THR A 152 -19.20 1.79 -2.52
CA THR A 152 -19.47 0.90 -3.66
C THR A 152 -20.00 1.75 -4.81
N LEU A 153 -19.27 1.73 -5.92
CA LEU A 153 -19.65 2.45 -7.15
C LEU A 153 -20.44 1.52 -8.07
N PRO A 154 -21.64 1.89 -8.49
CA PRO A 154 -22.35 1.20 -9.58
C PRO A 154 -21.55 1.27 -10.89
N ALA A 155 -21.92 0.42 -11.86
CA ALA A 155 -21.32 0.44 -13.19
C ALA A 155 -21.47 1.82 -13.85
N GLY A 156 -20.34 2.38 -14.31
CA GLY A 156 -20.26 3.70 -14.92
C GLY A 156 -20.36 4.89 -13.97
N ALA A 157 -20.57 4.67 -12.67
CA ALA A 157 -20.52 5.74 -11.68
C ALA A 157 -19.07 6.21 -11.49
N LEU A 158 -18.90 7.52 -11.37
CA LEU A 158 -17.60 8.16 -11.22
C LEU A 158 -17.46 8.73 -9.81
N MET A 159 -16.26 8.65 -9.25
CA MET A 159 -15.86 9.40 -8.07
C MET A 159 -14.53 10.11 -8.35
N ILE A 160 -14.47 11.40 -8.04
CA ILE A 160 -13.25 12.20 -8.12
C ILE A 160 -12.64 12.25 -6.72
N VAL A 161 -11.39 11.85 -6.62
CA VAL A 161 -10.64 11.74 -5.35
C VAL A 161 -9.32 12.48 -5.51
N ASP A 162 -8.91 13.29 -4.54
CA ASP A 162 -7.50 13.76 -4.51
C ASP A 162 -6.60 12.53 -4.46
N THR A 163 -5.58 12.52 -5.33
CA THR A 163 -4.82 11.30 -5.66
C THR A 163 -4.26 10.58 -4.44
N GLY A 164 -3.87 11.26 -3.39
CA GLY A 164 -3.35 10.66 -2.16
C GLY A 164 -4.39 9.93 -1.30
N TYR A 165 -5.68 10.18 -1.52
CA TYR A 165 -6.74 9.64 -0.67
C TYR A 165 -7.25 8.26 -1.12
N LEU A 166 -6.98 7.82 -2.34
CA LEU A 166 -7.35 6.47 -2.81
C LEU A 166 -6.34 5.45 -2.28
N VAL A 167 -6.77 4.57 -1.39
CA VAL A 167 -5.95 3.48 -0.84
C VAL A 167 -6.05 2.23 -1.68
N ALA A 168 -7.28 1.76 -1.94
CA ALA A 168 -7.51 0.52 -2.66
C ALA A 168 -8.83 0.56 -3.42
N MET A 169 -8.94 -0.32 -4.42
CA MET A 169 -10.17 -0.55 -5.17
C MET A 169 -10.24 -2.00 -5.63
N ASP A 170 -11.45 -2.50 -5.85
CA ASP A 170 -11.67 -3.79 -6.50
C ASP A 170 -11.10 -3.76 -7.94
N SER A 171 -10.62 -4.89 -8.44
CA SER A 171 -10.04 -4.99 -9.78
C SER A 171 -11.03 -4.74 -10.92
N SER A 172 -12.32 -4.72 -10.62
CA SER A 172 -13.40 -4.35 -11.55
C SER A 172 -13.54 -2.83 -11.77
N CYS A 173 -13.00 -2.02 -10.87
CA CYS A 173 -12.92 -0.57 -11.04
C CYS A 173 -11.80 -0.20 -12.02
N THR A 174 -11.97 0.93 -12.69
CA THR A 174 -10.90 1.57 -13.48
C THR A 174 -10.57 2.93 -12.90
N MET A 175 -9.36 3.42 -13.15
CA MET A 175 -8.92 4.73 -12.67
C MET A 175 -8.10 5.48 -13.72
N ASP A 176 -8.16 6.80 -13.66
CA ASP A 176 -7.27 7.70 -14.39
C ASP A 176 -6.88 8.90 -13.51
N ILE A 177 -5.70 9.47 -13.76
CA ILE A 177 -5.23 10.67 -13.05
C ILE A 177 -5.31 11.87 -13.98
N VAL A 178 -6.10 12.84 -13.55
CA VAL A 178 -6.31 14.10 -14.25
C VAL A 178 -5.66 15.26 -13.48
N SER A 179 -5.10 16.22 -14.21
CA SER A 179 -4.60 17.47 -13.60
C SER A 179 -5.77 18.42 -13.31
N VAL A 180 -5.73 19.08 -12.16
CA VAL A 180 -6.70 20.11 -11.80
C VAL A 180 -6.42 21.36 -12.65
N PRO A 181 -7.37 21.85 -13.48
CA PRO A 181 -7.14 23.00 -14.31
C PRO A 181 -7.01 24.31 -13.50
N GLY A 182 -6.04 25.14 -13.87
CA GLY A 182 -5.90 26.52 -13.41
C GLY A 182 -4.81 26.75 -12.36
N LEU A 183 -3.83 27.60 -12.71
CA LEU A 183 -2.74 28.01 -11.81
C LEU A 183 -3.23 28.62 -10.48
N LYS A 184 -4.39 29.28 -10.46
CA LYS A 184 -4.97 29.86 -9.24
C LYS A 184 -5.41 28.79 -8.25
N ASN A 185 -5.98 27.69 -8.73
CA ASN A 185 -6.40 26.57 -7.89
C ASN A 185 -5.20 25.85 -7.29
N MET A 186 -4.11 25.78 -8.01
CA MET A 186 -2.85 25.18 -7.59
C MET A 186 -2.15 25.95 -6.46
N PHE A 187 -2.19 27.30 -6.51
CA PHE A 187 -1.50 28.16 -5.51
C PHE A 187 -2.38 28.60 -4.34
N PHE A 188 -3.68 28.68 -4.52
CA PHE A 188 -4.60 29.25 -3.53
C PHE A 188 -5.68 28.30 -3.04
N GLY A 189 -5.93 27.19 -3.74
CA GLY A 189 -6.97 26.23 -3.39
C GLY A 189 -6.61 25.27 -2.28
N GLY A 190 -5.32 25.06 -2.00
CA GLY A 190 -4.84 24.09 -1.00
C GLY A 190 -5.11 22.62 -1.37
N GLU A 191 -5.73 22.37 -2.54
CA GLU A 191 -6.00 21.03 -3.05
C GLU A 191 -4.82 20.49 -3.85
N GLY A 192 -4.73 19.15 -3.96
CA GLY A 192 -3.70 18.50 -4.75
C GLY A 192 -3.74 18.93 -6.22
N VAL A 193 -2.58 18.87 -6.89
CA VAL A 193 -2.44 19.23 -8.32
C VAL A 193 -3.10 18.19 -9.23
N PHE A 194 -3.35 16.99 -8.69
CA PHE A 194 -3.86 15.84 -9.43
C PHE A 194 -5.01 15.19 -8.70
N ASN A 195 -6.06 14.89 -9.45
CA ASN A 195 -7.17 14.08 -8.99
C ASN A 195 -7.17 12.72 -9.67
N THR A 196 -7.57 11.71 -8.93
CA THR A 196 -7.88 10.38 -9.46
C THR A 196 -9.37 10.30 -9.73
N VAL A 197 -9.74 9.98 -10.96
CA VAL A 197 -11.11 9.66 -11.34
C VAL A 197 -11.24 8.15 -11.29
N VAL A 198 -12.07 7.63 -10.38
CA VAL A 198 -12.36 6.20 -10.26
C VAL A 198 -13.72 5.92 -10.86
N THR A 199 -13.80 4.89 -11.70
CA THR A 199 -15.04 4.45 -12.36
C THR A 199 -15.40 3.04 -11.90
N GLY A 200 -16.63 2.84 -11.40
CA GLY A 200 -17.18 1.54 -11.08
C GLY A 200 -17.49 0.67 -12.32
N PRO A 201 -17.84 -0.60 -12.13
CA PRO A 201 -18.40 -1.13 -10.89
C PRO A 201 -17.34 -1.63 -9.90
N GLY A 202 -17.59 -1.46 -8.60
CA GLY A 202 -16.77 -2.07 -7.56
C GLY A 202 -16.66 -1.20 -6.31
N ARG A 203 -15.98 -1.76 -5.33
CA ARG A 203 -15.72 -1.12 -4.05
C ARG A 203 -14.42 -0.31 -4.13
N ILE A 204 -14.39 0.84 -3.47
CA ILE A 204 -13.22 1.67 -3.28
C ILE A 204 -13.02 1.96 -1.80
N ILE A 205 -11.77 2.08 -1.39
CA ILE A 205 -11.38 2.41 -0.02
C ILE A 205 -10.55 3.69 -0.06
N LEU A 206 -10.99 4.68 0.69
CA LEU A 206 -10.33 5.96 0.85
C LEU A 206 -9.77 6.09 2.27
N GLN A 207 -8.70 6.85 2.41
CA GLN A 207 -8.08 7.24 3.68
C GLN A 207 -8.34 8.71 3.99
N THR A 208 -8.48 9.07 5.27
CA THR A 208 -8.81 10.45 5.64
C THR A 208 -7.58 11.32 5.95
N MET A 209 -6.39 10.70 6.12
CA MET A 209 -5.16 11.43 6.46
C MET A 209 -3.94 10.85 5.74
N PRO A 210 -3.82 11.01 4.41
CA PRO A 210 -2.62 10.55 3.69
C PRO A 210 -1.34 11.11 4.30
N ALA A 211 -0.28 10.30 4.41
CA ALA A 211 1.02 10.72 4.94
C ALA A 211 1.56 11.97 4.26
N SER A 212 1.34 12.11 2.94
CA SER A 212 1.72 13.30 2.18
C SER A 212 1.00 14.57 2.64
N SER A 213 -0.29 14.49 2.94
CA SER A 213 -1.09 15.63 3.44
C SER A 213 -0.65 16.03 4.84
N MET A 214 -0.37 15.04 5.71
CA MET A 214 0.18 15.31 7.05
C MET A 214 1.56 15.98 6.95
N ALA A 215 2.46 15.46 6.12
CA ALA A 215 3.78 16.05 5.91
C ALA A 215 3.70 17.51 5.42
N MET A 216 2.80 17.81 4.48
CA MET A 216 2.55 19.17 4.02
C MET A 216 2.01 20.08 5.13
N SER A 217 1.11 19.60 5.97
CA SER A 217 0.55 20.33 7.10
C SER A 217 1.60 20.66 8.17
N LEU A 218 2.59 19.79 8.35
CA LEU A 218 3.66 19.97 9.32
C LEU A 218 4.81 20.84 8.78
N ARG A 219 4.98 20.94 7.47
CA ARG A 219 6.09 21.66 6.81
C ARG A 219 6.30 23.09 7.32
N PRO A 220 5.28 23.94 7.58
CA PRO A 220 5.48 25.29 8.10
C PRO A 220 6.12 25.36 9.48
N PHE A 221 6.06 24.27 10.25
CA PHE A 221 6.60 24.19 11.62
C PHE A 221 8.07 23.72 11.67
N PHE A 222 8.63 23.27 10.53
CA PHE A 222 10.02 22.88 10.45
C PHE A 222 10.89 24.02 9.90
N PRO A 223 12.10 24.24 10.45
CA PRO A 223 13.02 25.21 9.88
C PRO A 223 13.34 24.87 8.43
N SER A 224 13.32 25.87 7.54
CA SER A 224 13.81 25.69 6.19
C SER A 224 15.29 25.34 6.23
N ALA A 225 15.70 24.24 5.61
CA ALA A 225 17.11 23.94 5.38
C ALA A 225 17.71 25.12 4.60
N LYS A 226 18.76 25.75 5.20
CA LYS A 226 19.54 26.79 4.53
C LYS A 226 20.40 26.19 3.45
#